data_32deb472dcfdd7e58061090b884f8504
#
_entry.id   32deb472dcfdd7e58061090b884f8504
#
_cell.length_a   1.000
_cell.length_b   1.000
_cell.length_c   1.000
_cell.angle_alpha   90.00
_cell.angle_beta   90.00
_cell.angle_gamma   90.00
#
_symmetry.space_group_name_H-M   'P 1'
#
loop_
_entity.id
_entity.type
_entity.pdbx_description
1 polymer ?
#
loop_
_entity_poly.entity_id
_entity_poly.type
_entity_poly.pdbx_seq_one_letter_code
_entity_poly.pdbx_strand_id
1 'polypeptide(L)'
;MTFSIVGYDPGSASWGVAVASKFLAVGAVVPWGRAGAGAVATQAMANLAYGPDGLDLLADGFSADQVVIRLTGADGEREHRQLGVVDAAGHGSTWTGASCMEWAGGEAGDGYAVQGNILTGPEVVAAMVAAWHDNAGEVLARRLVAALAAGDRAGGDRRGRQSAALRVWRAGGAYGGVLDLAVDLRVDDHQAPVGELARLLDLHDLYFGKPDPAGLLPLEGELATEVAAGLERLGYPSEGGARLEEALMAWAGTENYEERLVPGKLDPVVLEQLRRQAAEAPGS
;
A
#
# COMPACT_ATOMS: atom_id res chain seq x y z
N MET A 1 -12.60 6.55 15.88
CA MET A 1 -12.21 7.57 14.91
C MET A 1 -11.26 6.96 13.90
N THR A 2 -11.48 7.18 12.64
CA THR A 2 -10.72 6.50 11.59
C THR A 2 -10.97 7.23 10.28
N PHE A 3 -9.99 7.36 9.42
CA PHE A 3 -10.17 7.76 8.04
C PHE A 3 -9.50 6.73 7.13
N SER A 4 -10.15 6.43 6.03
CA SER A 4 -9.70 5.40 5.10
C SER A 4 -10.08 5.72 3.66
N ILE A 5 -9.38 5.10 2.74
CA ILE A 5 -9.69 5.09 1.32
C ILE A 5 -9.65 3.66 0.82
N VAL A 6 -10.67 3.29 0.06
CA VAL A 6 -10.69 2.08 -0.79
C VAL A 6 -10.42 2.54 -2.21
N GLY A 7 -9.57 1.85 -2.95
CA GLY A 7 -9.20 2.23 -4.31
C GLY A 7 -9.08 1.05 -5.26
N TYR A 8 -9.26 1.33 -6.56
CA TYR A 8 -9.09 0.40 -7.67
C TYR A 8 -8.20 0.99 -8.75
N ASP A 9 -7.34 0.17 -9.30
CA ASP A 9 -6.54 0.50 -10.48
C ASP A 9 -6.86 -0.49 -11.62
N PRO A 10 -7.51 -0.02 -12.71
CA PRO A 10 -7.84 -0.86 -13.85
C PRO A 10 -6.60 -1.32 -14.63
N GLY A 11 -5.49 -0.54 -14.59
CA GLY A 11 -4.27 -0.87 -15.30
C GLY A 11 -3.60 -2.13 -14.79
N SER A 12 -3.60 -2.34 -13.48
CA SER A 12 -3.04 -3.53 -12.82
C SER A 12 -4.10 -4.51 -12.33
N ALA A 13 -5.39 -4.24 -12.53
CA ALA A 13 -6.52 -5.00 -11.98
C ALA A 13 -6.33 -5.28 -10.48
N SER A 14 -6.04 -4.23 -9.71
CA SER A 14 -5.78 -4.33 -8.27
C SER A 14 -6.73 -3.46 -7.46
N TRP A 15 -7.08 -3.96 -6.26
CA TRP A 15 -7.89 -3.26 -5.26
C TRP A 15 -7.06 -3.04 -4.01
N GLY A 16 -7.27 -1.95 -3.32
CA GLY A 16 -6.53 -1.67 -2.10
C GLY A 16 -7.29 -0.83 -1.10
N VAL A 17 -6.83 -0.89 0.14
CA VAL A 17 -7.34 -0.07 1.25
C VAL A 17 -6.18 0.52 2.01
N ALA A 18 -6.22 1.85 2.22
CA ALA A 18 -5.34 2.51 3.18
C ALA A 18 -6.18 3.14 4.30
N VAL A 19 -5.70 3.05 5.53
CA VAL A 19 -6.41 3.49 6.74
C VAL A 19 -5.46 4.03 7.79
N ALA A 20 -5.89 5.06 8.53
CA ALA A 20 -5.21 5.54 9.73
C ALA A 20 -6.21 5.85 10.85
N SER A 21 -5.78 5.69 12.11
CA SER A 21 -6.65 5.81 13.28
C SER A 21 -5.87 6.06 14.56
N LYS A 22 -6.52 6.71 15.54
CA LYS A 22 -6.15 6.64 16.96
C LYS A 22 -6.75 5.37 17.59
N PHE A 23 -6.31 4.23 17.08
CA PHE A 23 -6.71 2.89 17.48
C PHE A 23 -5.51 1.94 17.28
N LEU A 24 -5.29 1.01 18.19
CA LEU A 24 -4.20 0.05 18.08
C LEU A 24 -4.43 -0.92 16.91
N ALA A 25 -3.43 -1.09 16.04
CA ALA A 25 -3.44 -2.09 14.97
C ALA A 25 -4.69 -2.01 14.05
N VAL A 26 -5.05 -0.81 13.58
CA VAL A 26 -6.24 -0.57 12.74
C VAL A 26 -6.27 -1.45 11.48
N GLY A 27 -5.11 -1.82 10.97
CA GLY A 27 -4.97 -2.71 9.80
C GLY A 27 -5.47 -4.14 10.02
N ALA A 28 -5.69 -4.55 11.28
CA ALA A 28 -6.25 -5.87 11.60
C ALA A 28 -7.77 -5.92 11.45
N VAL A 29 -8.45 -4.76 11.42
CA VAL A 29 -9.92 -4.71 11.50
C VAL A 29 -10.59 -4.01 10.31
N VAL A 30 -9.99 -2.96 9.76
CA VAL A 30 -10.65 -2.10 8.76
C VAL A 30 -10.53 -2.62 7.33
N PRO A 31 -9.34 -3.03 6.80
CA PRO A 31 -9.16 -3.34 5.40
C PRO A 31 -9.50 -4.79 5.05
N TRP A 32 -10.35 -4.97 4.03
CA TRP A 32 -10.75 -6.24 3.45
C TRP A 32 -10.69 -6.16 1.93
N GLY A 33 -10.28 -7.23 1.26
CA GLY A 33 -10.23 -7.25 -0.20
C GLY A 33 -10.07 -8.66 -0.76
N ARG A 34 -10.45 -8.80 -2.02
CA ARG A 34 -10.31 -10.03 -2.80
C ARG A 34 -10.02 -9.65 -4.24
N ALA A 35 -8.92 -10.17 -4.79
CA ALA A 35 -8.57 -9.95 -6.19
C ALA A 35 -9.72 -10.41 -7.11
N GLY A 36 -10.05 -9.60 -8.11
CA GLY A 36 -11.14 -9.86 -9.05
C GLY A 36 -12.54 -9.59 -8.52
N ALA A 37 -12.73 -9.33 -7.22
CA ALA A 37 -14.04 -9.06 -6.65
C ALA A 37 -14.20 -7.61 -6.19
N GLY A 38 -13.22 -7.08 -5.42
CA GLY A 38 -13.31 -5.72 -4.89
C GLY A 38 -12.64 -5.57 -3.53
N ALA A 39 -12.91 -4.42 -2.87
CA ALA A 39 -12.42 -4.15 -1.53
C ALA A 39 -13.44 -3.41 -0.66
N VAL A 40 -13.33 -3.60 0.66
CA VAL A 40 -14.22 -3.05 1.68
C VAL A 40 -13.38 -2.48 2.82
N ALA A 41 -13.75 -1.29 3.31
CA ALA A 41 -13.28 -0.73 4.56
C ALA A 41 -14.46 -0.60 5.53
N THR A 42 -14.44 -1.30 6.67
CA THR A 42 -15.48 -1.20 7.71
C THR A 42 -14.90 -0.54 8.97
N GLN A 43 -15.58 0.47 9.52
CA GLN A 43 -15.05 1.30 10.60
C GLN A 43 -16.15 1.96 11.44
N ALA A 44 -15.80 2.92 12.33
CA ALA A 44 -16.59 3.52 13.41
C ALA A 44 -16.87 2.49 14.52
N MET A 45 -18.09 2.21 14.90
CA MET A 45 -18.41 1.00 15.66
C MET A 45 -18.47 -0.18 14.68
N ALA A 46 -17.30 -0.63 14.22
CA ALA A 46 -17.19 -1.52 13.09
C ALA A 46 -17.95 -2.84 13.29
N ASN A 47 -18.78 -3.20 12.31
CA ASN A 47 -19.25 -4.57 12.16
C ASN A 47 -18.25 -5.31 11.27
N LEU A 48 -17.44 -6.20 11.86
CA LEU A 48 -16.39 -6.89 11.12
C LEU A 48 -16.94 -7.89 10.09
N ALA A 49 -18.19 -8.35 10.25
CA ALA A 49 -18.85 -9.19 9.26
C ALA A 49 -19.04 -8.49 7.91
N TYR A 50 -19.09 -7.15 7.90
CA TYR A 50 -19.17 -6.39 6.64
C TYR A 50 -17.98 -6.65 5.69
N GLY A 51 -16.81 -7.03 6.23
CA GLY A 51 -15.65 -7.41 5.43
C GLY A 51 -15.92 -8.68 4.61
N PRO A 52 -15.98 -9.87 5.23
CA PRO A 52 -16.19 -11.13 4.51
C PRO A 52 -17.54 -11.15 3.76
N ASP A 53 -18.65 -10.73 4.37
CA ASP A 53 -19.97 -10.75 3.74
C ASP A 53 -20.02 -9.81 2.52
N GLY A 54 -19.39 -8.63 2.62
CA GLY A 54 -19.27 -7.70 1.50
C GLY A 54 -18.44 -8.26 0.36
N LEU A 55 -17.32 -8.94 0.65
CA LEU A 55 -16.51 -9.58 -0.37
C LEU A 55 -17.24 -10.76 -1.05
N ASP A 56 -18.07 -11.49 -0.34
CA ASP A 56 -18.89 -12.56 -0.94
C ASP A 56 -19.95 -11.97 -1.87
N LEU A 57 -20.65 -10.91 -1.47
CA LEU A 57 -21.58 -10.20 -2.34
C LEU A 57 -20.90 -9.63 -3.59
N LEU A 58 -19.70 -9.03 -3.44
CA LEU A 58 -18.91 -8.53 -4.58
C LEU A 58 -18.52 -9.66 -5.54
N ALA A 59 -18.10 -10.80 -5.00
CA ALA A 59 -17.76 -11.99 -5.80
C ALA A 59 -18.97 -12.58 -6.53
N ASP A 60 -20.18 -12.44 -5.96
CA ASP A 60 -21.45 -12.79 -6.60
C ASP A 60 -21.90 -11.77 -7.66
N GLY A 61 -21.11 -10.70 -7.90
CA GLY A 61 -21.35 -9.70 -8.95
C GLY A 61 -22.27 -8.55 -8.55
N PHE A 62 -22.56 -8.36 -7.26
CA PHE A 62 -23.28 -7.16 -6.81
C PHE A 62 -22.42 -5.90 -6.93
N SER A 63 -23.03 -4.78 -7.34
CA SER A 63 -22.34 -3.47 -7.36
C SER A 63 -22.06 -2.95 -5.95
N ALA A 64 -21.13 -2.01 -5.83
CA ALA A 64 -20.78 -1.39 -4.55
C ALA A 64 -22.02 -0.82 -3.82
N ASP A 65 -22.92 -0.15 -4.53
CA ASP A 65 -24.17 0.37 -3.95
C ASP A 65 -25.08 -0.74 -3.42
N GLN A 66 -25.22 -1.83 -4.17
CA GLN A 66 -26.03 -2.97 -3.76
C GLN A 66 -25.44 -3.65 -2.52
N VAL A 67 -24.11 -3.75 -2.43
CA VAL A 67 -23.41 -4.27 -1.25
C VAL A 67 -23.67 -3.40 -0.03
N VAL A 68 -23.49 -2.08 -0.15
CA VAL A 68 -23.78 -1.11 0.93
C VAL A 68 -25.22 -1.26 1.41
N ILE A 69 -26.21 -1.26 0.50
CA ILE A 69 -27.63 -1.37 0.84
C ILE A 69 -27.93 -2.70 1.56
N ARG A 70 -27.36 -3.81 1.10
CA ARG A 70 -27.61 -5.14 1.69
C ARG A 70 -27.01 -5.27 3.08
N LEU A 71 -25.76 -4.86 3.26
CA LEU A 71 -25.06 -4.94 4.54
C LEU A 71 -25.74 -4.05 5.60
N THR A 72 -26.01 -2.80 5.25
CA THR A 72 -26.64 -1.85 6.18
C THR A 72 -28.10 -2.17 6.42
N GLY A 73 -28.84 -2.67 5.41
CA GLY A 73 -30.23 -3.07 5.54
C GLY A 73 -30.46 -4.25 6.48
N ALA A 74 -29.47 -5.13 6.63
CA ALA A 74 -29.51 -6.29 7.53
C ALA A 74 -29.01 -5.97 8.96
N ASP A 75 -28.39 -4.80 9.21
CA ASP A 75 -27.81 -4.43 10.50
C ASP A 75 -28.70 -3.41 11.24
N GLY A 76 -29.29 -3.84 12.35
CA GLY A 76 -30.11 -2.98 13.23
C GLY A 76 -29.32 -1.81 13.83
N GLU A 77 -27.98 -1.92 13.90
CA GLU A 77 -27.08 -0.90 14.44
C GLU A 77 -26.38 -0.08 13.33
N ARG A 78 -26.86 -0.13 12.10
CA ARG A 78 -26.25 0.53 10.93
C ARG A 78 -25.92 2.00 11.13
N GLU A 79 -26.69 2.71 11.95
CA GLU A 79 -26.48 4.13 12.23
C GLU A 79 -25.18 4.41 12.98
N HIS A 80 -24.56 3.40 13.57
CA HIS A 80 -23.25 3.49 14.24
C HIS A 80 -22.10 3.01 13.33
N ARG A 81 -22.38 2.53 12.11
CA ARG A 81 -21.39 1.96 11.19
C ARG A 81 -20.94 2.98 10.15
N GLN A 82 -19.74 2.78 9.67
CA GLN A 82 -19.22 3.49 8.50
C GLN A 82 -18.48 2.48 7.61
N LEU A 83 -18.75 2.49 6.32
CA LEU A 83 -18.04 1.63 5.38
C LEU A 83 -17.81 2.32 4.04
N GLY A 84 -16.79 1.87 3.32
CA GLY A 84 -16.53 2.18 1.93
C GLY A 84 -16.32 0.89 1.15
N VAL A 85 -16.80 0.84 -0.06
CA VAL A 85 -16.75 -0.32 -0.96
C VAL A 85 -16.34 0.12 -2.34
N VAL A 86 -15.47 -0.65 -3.00
CA VAL A 86 -15.20 -0.53 -4.44
C VAL A 86 -15.36 -1.91 -5.06
N ASP A 87 -16.22 -2.02 -6.09
CA ASP A 87 -16.56 -3.28 -6.74
C ASP A 87 -15.57 -3.71 -7.83
N ALA A 88 -15.86 -4.83 -8.50
CA ALA A 88 -15.01 -5.39 -9.55
C ALA A 88 -14.87 -4.48 -10.78
N ALA A 89 -15.85 -3.62 -11.05
CA ALA A 89 -15.84 -2.64 -12.14
C ALA A 89 -15.16 -1.33 -11.74
N GLY A 90 -14.82 -1.15 -10.46
CA GLY A 90 -14.21 0.06 -9.92
C GLY A 90 -15.23 1.11 -9.48
N HIS A 91 -16.52 0.83 -9.43
CA HIS A 91 -17.48 1.78 -8.87
C HIS A 91 -17.35 1.81 -7.35
N GLY A 92 -17.26 3.01 -6.80
CA GLY A 92 -17.18 3.25 -5.37
C GLY A 92 -18.52 3.58 -4.74
N SER A 93 -18.73 3.15 -3.49
CA SER A 93 -19.87 3.53 -2.66
C SER A 93 -19.46 3.66 -1.20
N THR A 94 -20.12 4.55 -0.44
CA THR A 94 -19.83 4.73 1.00
C THR A 94 -21.10 4.91 1.81
N TRP A 95 -21.07 4.50 3.06
CA TRP A 95 -22.12 4.71 4.06
C TRP A 95 -21.53 5.33 5.32
N THR A 96 -22.19 6.38 5.82
CA THR A 96 -21.91 6.95 7.13
C THR A 96 -23.21 7.04 7.91
N GLY A 97 -23.36 6.21 8.94
CA GLY A 97 -24.57 6.19 9.78
C GLY A 97 -24.71 7.48 10.59
N ALA A 98 -25.95 7.88 10.82
CA ALA A 98 -26.29 9.16 11.48
C ALA A 98 -25.80 9.27 12.94
N SER A 99 -25.50 8.14 13.59
CA SER A 99 -24.92 8.08 14.94
C SER A 99 -23.39 7.99 14.96
N CYS A 100 -22.73 8.11 13.81
CA CYS A 100 -21.28 8.26 13.78
C CYS A 100 -20.86 9.58 14.42
N MET A 101 -19.86 9.52 15.27
CA MET A 101 -19.40 10.71 16.00
C MET A 101 -18.76 11.74 15.06
N GLU A 102 -19.16 12.98 15.17
CA GLU A 102 -18.75 14.09 14.29
C GLU A 102 -17.27 14.53 14.46
N TRP A 103 -16.61 15.10 13.43
CA TRP A 103 -17.15 15.16 12.09
C TRP A 103 -17.07 13.76 11.44
N ALA A 104 -18.12 13.34 10.75
CA ALA A 104 -18.16 12.08 10.03
C ALA A 104 -18.80 12.29 8.66
N GLY A 105 -18.26 11.61 7.64
CA GLY A 105 -18.76 11.66 6.27
C GLY A 105 -17.87 10.89 5.32
N GLY A 106 -18.24 10.88 4.05
CA GLY A 106 -17.47 10.21 3.00
C GLY A 106 -17.86 10.71 1.61
N GLU A 107 -17.05 10.36 0.65
CA GLU A 107 -17.24 10.62 -0.78
C GLU A 107 -16.78 9.39 -1.57
N ALA A 108 -17.51 9.04 -2.61
CA ALA A 108 -17.18 7.93 -3.49
C ALA A 108 -17.37 8.31 -4.96
N GLY A 109 -16.63 7.66 -5.84
CA GLY A 109 -16.67 7.88 -7.27
C GLY A 109 -16.01 6.73 -8.02
N ASP A 110 -15.70 6.95 -9.28
CA ASP A 110 -15.03 5.96 -10.10
C ASP A 110 -13.61 5.69 -9.60
N GLY A 111 -13.36 4.46 -9.20
CA GLY A 111 -12.09 3.97 -8.70
C GLY A 111 -11.86 4.18 -7.20
N TYR A 112 -12.77 4.84 -6.44
CA TYR A 112 -12.51 5.11 -5.03
C TYR A 112 -13.74 5.23 -4.14
N ALA A 113 -13.54 5.01 -2.83
CA ALA A 113 -14.43 5.42 -1.76
C ALA A 113 -13.59 5.92 -0.58
N VAL A 114 -13.83 7.16 -0.13
CA VAL A 114 -13.16 7.82 1.01
C VAL A 114 -14.17 8.07 2.11
N GLN A 115 -13.83 7.75 3.34
CA GLN A 115 -14.71 7.97 4.49
C GLN A 115 -13.89 8.20 5.77
N GLY A 116 -14.51 8.90 6.70
CA GLY A 116 -13.94 9.10 8.02
C GLY A 116 -14.97 9.53 9.06
N ASN A 117 -14.63 9.30 10.33
CA ASN A 117 -15.46 9.65 11.48
C ASN A 117 -14.59 10.22 12.60
N ILE A 118 -15.18 11.08 13.44
CA ILE A 118 -14.52 11.90 14.48
C ILE A 118 -13.32 12.70 13.92
N LEU A 119 -13.37 13.15 12.69
CA LEU A 119 -12.31 13.92 12.05
C LEU A 119 -12.25 15.35 12.60
N THR A 120 -11.17 16.04 12.28
CA THR A 120 -11.06 17.48 12.57
C THR A 120 -12.07 18.31 11.80
N GLY A 121 -12.45 17.88 10.58
CA GLY A 121 -13.44 18.52 9.73
C GLY A 121 -13.60 17.80 8.38
N PRO A 122 -14.48 18.31 7.51
CA PRO A 122 -14.70 17.79 6.16
C PRO A 122 -13.47 17.91 5.26
N GLU A 123 -12.54 18.82 5.59
CA GLU A 123 -11.29 19.06 4.85
C GLU A 123 -10.44 17.80 4.74
N VAL A 124 -10.54 16.87 5.71
CA VAL A 124 -9.80 15.61 5.71
C VAL A 124 -10.23 14.75 4.52
N VAL A 125 -11.53 14.53 4.33
CA VAL A 125 -12.08 13.77 3.20
C VAL A 125 -11.78 14.49 1.89
N ALA A 126 -12.02 15.80 1.82
CA ALA A 126 -11.74 16.59 0.62
C ALA A 126 -10.27 16.54 0.19
N ALA A 127 -9.34 16.63 1.15
CA ALA A 127 -7.89 16.52 0.86
C ALA A 127 -7.51 15.12 0.37
N MET A 128 -8.12 14.05 0.90
CA MET A 128 -7.89 12.68 0.44
C MET A 128 -8.37 12.50 -0.99
N VAL A 129 -9.55 12.98 -1.33
CA VAL A 129 -10.13 12.91 -2.67
C VAL A 129 -9.29 13.70 -3.68
N ALA A 130 -8.89 14.94 -3.34
CA ALA A 130 -8.01 15.74 -4.18
C ALA A 130 -6.68 15.01 -4.48
N ALA A 131 -6.02 14.48 -3.43
CA ALA A 131 -4.78 13.75 -3.58
C ALA A 131 -4.94 12.44 -4.38
N TRP A 132 -6.08 11.76 -4.28
CA TRP A 132 -6.41 10.61 -5.10
C TRP A 132 -6.43 10.97 -6.59
N HIS A 133 -7.01 12.09 -6.97
CA HIS A 133 -7.05 12.55 -8.35
C HIS A 133 -5.70 13.08 -8.83
N ASP A 134 -5.00 13.84 -8.01
CA ASP A 134 -3.69 14.43 -8.36
C ASP A 134 -2.61 13.36 -8.61
N ASN A 135 -2.76 12.18 -8.01
CA ASN A 135 -1.83 11.06 -8.16
C ASN A 135 -2.35 9.95 -9.09
N ALA A 136 -3.21 10.28 -10.07
CA ALA A 136 -3.81 9.29 -10.99
C ALA A 136 -2.80 8.50 -11.84
N GLY A 137 -1.58 9.01 -12.02
CA GLY A 137 -0.49 8.33 -12.76
C GLY A 137 0.36 7.39 -11.90
N GLU A 138 0.17 7.37 -10.59
CA GLU A 138 0.94 6.54 -9.68
C GLU A 138 0.36 5.12 -9.57
N VAL A 139 1.20 4.16 -9.21
CA VAL A 139 0.74 2.80 -8.85
C VAL A 139 -0.18 2.84 -7.63
N LEU A 140 -1.17 1.93 -7.59
CA LEU A 140 -2.25 1.96 -6.60
C LEU A 140 -1.77 2.14 -5.15
N ALA A 141 -0.73 1.41 -4.73
CA ALA A 141 -0.18 1.50 -3.38
C ALA A 141 0.28 2.93 -3.03
N ARG A 142 1.02 3.58 -3.94
CA ARG A 142 1.51 4.96 -3.79
C ARG A 142 0.35 5.95 -3.76
N ARG A 143 -0.60 5.80 -4.66
CA ARG A 143 -1.80 6.63 -4.76
C ARG A 143 -2.64 6.59 -3.48
N LEU A 144 -2.85 5.40 -2.90
CA LEU A 144 -3.55 5.20 -1.64
C LEU A 144 -2.83 5.86 -0.45
N VAL A 145 -1.51 5.68 -0.35
CA VAL A 145 -0.71 6.31 0.73
C VAL A 145 -0.67 7.82 0.56
N ALA A 146 -0.58 8.35 -0.67
CA ALA A 146 -0.62 9.79 -0.93
C ALA A 146 -1.95 10.42 -0.46
N ALA A 147 -3.08 9.76 -0.75
CA ALA A 147 -4.40 10.17 -0.28
C ALA A 147 -4.48 10.14 1.26
N LEU A 148 -4.04 9.04 1.89
CA LEU A 148 -4.02 8.91 3.35
C LEU A 148 -3.16 10.00 4.01
N ALA A 149 -1.97 10.28 3.45
CA ALA A 149 -1.07 11.33 3.92
C ALA A 149 -1.67 12.74 3.78
N ALA A 150 -2.44 12.99 2.73
CA ALA A 150 -3.15 14.26 2.56
C ALA A 150 -4.22 14.45 3.65
N GLY A 151 -4.98 13.41 3.95
CA GLY A 151 -5.95 13.44 5.06
C GLY A 151 -5.29 13.67 6.43
N ASP A 152 -4.14 12.99 6.68
CA ASP A 152 -3.37 13.19 7.92
C ASP A 152 -2.85 14.63 8.06
N ARG A 153 -2.36 15.23 6.97
CA ARG A 153 -1.93 16.64 6.94
C ARG A 153 -3.07 17.64 7.11
N ALA A 154 -4.27 17.30 6.62
CA ALA A 154 -5.48 18.14 6.77
C ALA A 154 -6.08 18.07 8.18
N GLY A 155 -5.44 17.35 9.10
CA GLY A 155 -5.83 17.27 10.51
C GLY A 155 -6.24 15.87 10.98
N GLY A 156 -6.63 14.99 10.07
CA GLY A 156 -6.91 13.58 10.33
C GLY A 156 -7.85 13.33 11.50
N ASP A 157 -7.45 12.38 12.32
CA ASP A 157 -8.11 11.97 13.56
C ASP A 157 -7.99 13.05 14.65
N ARG A 158 -9.12 13.64 15.11
CA ARG A 158 -9.15 14.69 16.14
C ARG A 158 -8.53 14.28 17.48
N ARG A 159 -8.45 12.96 17.78
CA ARG A 159 -7.82 12.45 19.01
C ARG A 159 -6.30 12.28 18.88
N GLY A 160 -5.74 12.42 17.70
CA GLY A 160 -4.34 12.21 17.40
C GLY A 160 -4.10 10.96 16.55
N ARG A 161 -2.87 10.46 16.56
CA ARG A 161 -2.35 9.39 15.70
C ARG A 161 -2.02 8.16 16.54
N GLN A 162 -2.13 6.94 15.97
CA GLN A 162 -1.65 5.73 16.62
C GLN A 162 -1.24 4.66 15.62
N SER A 163 -2.07 4.29 14.64
CA SER A 163 -1.77 3.24 13.69
C SER A 163 -2.17 3.61 12.27
N ALA A 164 -1.59 2.94 11.28
CA ALA A 164 -1.94 3.02 9.87
C ALA A 164 -1.69 1.68 9.18
N ALA A 165 -2.38 1.43 8.07
CA ALA A 165 -2.18 0.24 7.27
C ALA A 165 -2.47 0.50 5.78
N LEU A 166 -1.83 -0.31 4.94
CA LEU A 166 -2.06 -0.42 3.51
C LEU A 166 -2.15 -1.89 3.15
N ARG A 167 -3.23 -2.28 2.48
CA ARG A 167 -3.37 -3.60 1.87
C ARG A 167 -3.76 -3.47 0.41
N VAL A 168 -3.13 -4.24 -0.47
CA VAL A 168 -3.43 -4.28 -1.91
C VAL A 168 -3.57 -5.72 -2.35
N TRP A 169 -4.64 -6.02 -3.06
CA TRP A 169 -4.94 -7.34 -3.63
C TRP A 169 -4.87 -7.29 -5.15
N ARG A 170 -4.14 -8.22 -5.72
CA ARG A 170 -3.98 -8.46 -7.15
C ARG A 170 -3.74 -9.93 -7.38
N ALA A 171 -4.35 -10.52 -8.40
CA ALA A 171 -4.17 -11.94 -8.70
C ALA A 171 -2.67 -12.29 -8.86
N GLY A 172 -2.21 -13.27 -8.08
CA GLY A 172 -0.81 -13.68 -8.04
C GLY A 172 0.17 -12.60 -7.60
N GLY A 173 -0.28 -11.55 -6.92
CA GLY A 173 0.51 -10.37 -6.58
C GLY A 173 1.47 -10.54 -5.40
N ALA A 174 1.30 -11.57 -4.56
CA ALA A 174 2.16 -11.80 -3.40
C ALA A 174 3.55 -12.32 -3.81
N TYR A 175 4.49 -12.23 -2.88
CA TYR A 175 5.80 -12.85 -3.04
C TYR A 175 5.69 -14.32 -3.44
N GLY A 176 6.40 -14.73 -4.50
CA GLY A 176 6.32 -16.08 -5.07
C GLY A 176 5.09 -16.33 -5.95
N GLY A 177 4.17 -15.37 -6.13
CA GLY A 177 3.08 -15.46 -7.11
C GLY A 177 1.93 -16.41 -6.76
N VAL A 178 1.88 -16.96 -5.54
CA VAL A 178 0.90 -17.99 -5.14
C VAL A 178 -0.37 -17.39 -4.52
N LEU A 179 -0.22 -16.27 -3.83
CA LEU A 179 -1.31 -15.58 -3.15
C LEU A 179 -1.60 -14.23 -3.81
N ASP A 180 -2.77 -13.67 -3.52
CA ASP A 180 -3.28 -12.46 -4.14
C ASP A 180 -2.99 -11.17 -3.34
N LEU A 181 -2.51 -11.27 -2.10
CA LEU A 181 -2.20 -10.13 -1.25
C LEU A 181 -0.83 -9.55 -1.66
N ALA A 182 -0.84 -8.59 -2.57
CA ALA A 182 0.36 -7.99 -3.15
C ALA A 182 1.10 -7.07 -2.18
N VAL A 183 0.37 -6.35 -1.30
CA VAL A 183 0.95 -5.49 -0.26
C VAL A 183 0.17 -5.70 1.03
N ASP A 184 0.86 -5.96 2.14
CA ASP A 184 0.32 -5.92 3.50
C ASP A 184 1.33 -5.21 4.40
N LEU A 185 1.15 -3.91 4.57
CA LEU A 185 2.00 -3.07 5.41
C LEU A 185 1.17 -2.49 6.55
N ARG A 186 1.67 -2.64 7.78
CA ARG A 186 0.99 -2.17 8.98
C ARG A 186 1.94 -1.51 9.94
N VAL A 187 1.49 -0.39 10.47
CA VAL A 187 2.11 0.32 11.58
C VAL A 187 1.12 0.25 12.73
N ASP A 188 1.32 -0.70 13.64
CA ASP A 188 0.32 -1.05 14.64
C ASP A 188 0.27 -0.05 15.80
N ASP A 189 1.41 0.60 16.13
CA ASP A 189 1.49 1.69 17.13
C ASP A 189 2.70 2.59 16.84
N HIS A 190 2.47 3.87 16.53
CA HIS A 190 3.52 4.84 16.24
C HIS A 190 3.01 6.28 16.40
N GLN A 191 3.88 7.24 16.72
CA GLN A 191 3.52 8.66 16.83
C GLN A 191 3.22 9.32 15.47
N ALA A 192 3.84 8.85 14.39
CA ALA A 192 3.63 9.30 13.02
C ALA A 192 3.37 8.10 12.08
N PRO A 193 2.23 7.39 12.24
CA PRO A 193 2.03 6.09 11.60
C PRO A 193 1.91 6.19 10.07
N VAL A 194 1.36 7.27 9.53
CA VAL A 194 1.24 7.45 8.08
C VAL A 194 2.59 7.72 7.43
N GLY A 195 3.48 8.49 8.08
CA GLY A 195 4.85 8.70 7.62
C GLY A 195 5.66 7.41 7.67
N GLU A 196 5.51 6.61 8.73
CA GLU A 196 6.15 5.31 8.85
C GLU A 196 5.62 4.32 7.82
N LEU A 197 4.31 4.32 7.54
CA LEU A 197 3.71 3.50 6.48
C LEU A 197 4.28 3.84 5.10
N ALA A 198 4.49 5.13 4.80
CA ALA A 198 5.14 5.56 3.56
C ALA A 198 6.59 5.04 3.46
N ARG A 199 7.36 5.12 4.56
CA ARG A 199 8.71 4.55 4.63
C ARG A 199 8.72 3.03 4.43
N LEU A 200 7.75 2.32 5.01
CA LEU A 200 7.61 0.87 4.79
C LEU A 200 7.27 0.54 3.33
N LEU A 201 6.47 1.39 2.67
CA LEU A 201 6.17 1.23 1.24
C LEU A 201 7.43 1.46 0.38
N ASP A 202 8.30 2.40 0.73
CA ASP A 202 9.60 2.59 0.06
C ASP A 202 10.48 1.34 0.19
N LEU A 203 10.52 0.72 1.37
CA LEU A 203 11.22 -0.55 1.57
C LEU A 203 10.58 -1.72 0.82
N HIS A 204 9.24 -1.79 0.79
CA HIS A 204 8.52 -2.78 0.01
C HIS A 204 8.89 -2.69 -1.47
N ASP A 205 8.88 -1.48 -2.04
CA ASP A 205 9.24 -1.27 -3.43
C ASP A 205 10.73 -1.58 -3.70
N LEU A 206 11.61 -1.33 -2.72
CA LEU A 206 13.01 -1.70 -2.82
C LEU A 206 13.22 -3.21 -2.87
N TYR A 207 12.57 -3.96 -1.98
CA TYR A 207 12.80 -5.41 -1.85
C TYR A 207 12.01 -6.26 -2.85
N PHE A 208 10.75 -5.88 -3.13
CA PHE A 208 9.83 -6.68 -3.95
C PHE A 208 9.52 -6.06 -5.32
N GLY A 209 10.04 -4.85 -5.58
CA GLY A 209 9.90 -4.21 -6.87
C GLY A 209 10.69 -4.96 -7.95
N LYS A 210 10.17 -4.94 -9.19
CA LYS A 210 10.88 -5.49 -10.34
C LYS A 210 11.69 -4.41 -11.03
N PRO A 211 12.85 -4.74 -11.61
CA PRO A 211 13.63 -3.78 -12.37
C PRO A 211 12.88 -3.32 -13.61
N ASP A 212 13.00 -2.05 -13.97
CA ASP A 212 12.53 -1.54 -15.26
C ASP A 212 13.47 -2.05 -16.37
N PRO A 213 13.00 -2.88 -17.31
CA PRO A 213 13.84 -3.39 -18.39
C PRO A 213 14.51 -2.31 -19.22
N ALA A 214 13.89 -1.13 -19.37
CA ALA A 214 14.42 0.00 -20.13
C ALA A 214 15.53 0.76 -19.37
N GLY A 215 15.53 0.68 -18.04
CA GLY A 215 16.50 1.35 -17.19
C GLY A 215 17.73 0.49 -16.82
N LEU A 216 17.75 -0.79 -17.20
CA LEU A 216 18.85 -1.69 -16.85
C LEU A 216 20.16 -1.32 -17.52
N LEU A 217 21.23 -1.28 -16.73
CA LEU A 217 22.60 -0.93 -17.17
C LEU A 217 23.39 -2.20 -17.52
N PRO A 218 24.12 -2.27 -18.65
CA PRO A 218 25.04 -3.36 -18.93
C PRO A 218 26.13 -3.43 -17.85
N LEU A 219 26.34 -4.63 -17.25
CA LEU A 219 27.35 -4.84 -16.20
C LEU A 219 28.73 -5.13 -16.86
N GLU A 220 29.31 -4.09 -17.49
CA GLU A 220 30.58 -4.18 -18.21
C GLU A 220 31.42 -2.90 -18.07
N GLY A 221 32.70 -2.96 -18.48
CA GLY A 221 33.59 -1.81 -18.52
C GLY A 221 33.78 -1.13 -17.15
N GLU A 222 33.65 0.19 -17.13
CA GLU A 222 33.85 0.99 -15.91
C GLU A 222 32.83 0.65 -14.82
N LEU A 223 31.56 0.37 -15.19
CA LEU A 223 30.54 -0.02 -14.24
C LEU A 223 30.87 -1.34 -13.54
N ALA A 224 31.36 -2.35 -14.29
CA ALA A 224 31.78 -3.62 -13.69
C ALA A 224 32.95 -3.44 -12.72
N THR A 225 33.89 -2.56 -13.05
CA THR A 225 35.00 -2.20 -12.16
C THR A 225 34.55 -1.50 -10.89
N GLU A 226 33.61 -0.57 -11.01
CA GLU A 226 33.01 0.12 -9.87
C GLU A 226 32.27 -0.84 -8.93
N VAL A 227 31.43 -1.72 -9.50
CA VAL A 227 30.66 -2.74 -8.75
C VAL A 227 31.60 -3.70 -8.04
N ALA A 228 32.66 -4.18 -8.71
CA ALA A 228 33.66 -5.06 -8.11
C ALA A 228 34.33 -4.41 -6.89
N ALA A 229 34.76 -3.13 -7.02
CA ALA A 229 35.37 -2.39 -5.92
C ALA A 229 34.40 -2.16 -4.75
N GLY A 230 33.11 -1.87 -5.05
CA GLY A 230 32.07 -1.73 -4.03
C GLY A 230 31.84 -3.02 -3.26
N LEU A 231 31.71 -4.14 -3.96
CA LEU A 231 31.51 -5.47 -3.38
C LEU A 231 32.73 -5.90 -2.53
N GLU A 232 33.96 -5.63 -2.99
CA GLU A 232 35.17 -5.94 -2.23
C GLU A 232 35.19 -5.21 -0.89
N ARG A 233 34.83 -3.92 -0.87
CA ARG A 233 34.73 -3.12 0.37
C ARG A 233 33.67 -3.68 1.34
N LEU A 234 32.65 -4.33 0.84
CA LEU A 234 31.59 -4.97 1.63
C LEU A 234 31.94 -6.43 2.02
N GLY A 235 33.10 -6.94 1.65
CA GLY A 235 33.55 -8.29 1.98
C GLY A 235 33.09 -9.38 0.99
N TYR A 236 32.66 -8.98 -0.21
CA TYR A 236 32.29 -9.86 -1.30
C TYR A 236 33.29 -9.75 -2.46
N PRO A 237 34.51 -10.31 -2.34
CA PRO A 237 35.56 -10.14 -3.34
C PRO A 237 35.20 -10.82 -4.66
N SER A 238 35.48 -10.14 -5.77
CA SER A 238 35.29 -10.65 -7.12
C SER A 238 36.54 -10.46 -7.95
N GLU A 239 37.00 -11.49 -8.64
CA GLU A 239 38.16 -11.43 -9.56
C GLU A 239 37.69 -11.44 -11.02
N GLY A 240 36.74 -10.53 -11.38
CA GLY A 240 36.27 -10.30 -12.75
C GLY A 240 35.30 -11.36 -13.33
N GLY A 241 34.57 -11.00 -14.39
CA GLY A 241 33.73 -11.92 -15.17
C GLY A 241 32.63 -12.63 -14.37
N ALA A 242 32.50 -13.92 -14.52
CA ALA A 242 31.48 -14.75 -13.86
C ALA A 242 31.53 -14.64 -12.33
N ARG A 243 32.70 -14.41 -11.74
CA ARG A 243 32.85 -14.20 -10.30
C ARG A 243 32.26 -12.88 -9.81
N LEU A 244 32.18 -11.87 -10.69
CA LEU A 244 31.51 -10.60 -10.34
C LEU A 244 30.01 -10.81 -10.16
N GLU A 245 29.38 -11.54 -11.05
CA GLU A 245 27.93 -11.88 -10.92
C GLU A 245 27.66 -12.74 -9.68
N GLU A 246 28.54 -13.70 -9.37
CA GLU A 246 28.44 -14.53 -8.17
C GLU A 246 28.54 -13.67 -6.88
N ALA A 247 29.50 -12.75 -6.82
CA ALA A 247 29.66 -11.83 -5.69
C ALA A 247 28.46 -10.88 -5.57
N LEU A 248 27.98 -10.35 -6.68
CA LEU A 248 26.78 -9.52 -6.72
C LEU A 248 25.54 -10.27 -6.24
N MET A 249 25.33 -11.51 -6.68
CA MET A 249 24.23 -12.38 -6.20
C MET A 249 24.36 -12.68 -4.71
N ALA A 250 25.54 -12.95 -4.19
CA ALA A 250 25.76 -13.24 -2.78
C ALA A 250 25.45 -12.03 -1.90
N TRP A 251 25.92 -10.82 -2.29
CA TRP A 251 25.59 -9.60 -1.59
C TRP A 251 24.10 -9.27 -1.69
N ALA A 252 23.53 -9.30 -2.90
CA ALA A 252 22.14 -8.98 -3.13
C ALA A 252 21.18 -9.94 -2.39
N GLY A 253 21.53 -11.24 -2.31
CA GLY A 253 20.77 -12.22 -1.53
C GLY A 253 20.85 -11.97 -0.01
N THR A 254 21.99 -11.45 0.49
CA THR A 254 22.10 -11.04 1.89
C THR A 254 21.23 -9.81 2.21
N GLU A 255 21.12 -8.91 1.24
CA GLU A 255 20.37 -7.66 1.35
C GLU A 255 18.89 -7.77 0.90
N ASN A 256 18.43 -8.94 0.45
CA ASN A 256 17.09 -9.21 -0.11
C ASN A 256 16.78 -8.40 -1.39
N TYR A 257 17.78 -8.25 -2.29
CA TYR A 257 17.60 -7.61 -3.60
C TYR A 257 17.51 -8.60 -4.75
N GLU A 258 17.32 -9.90 -4.50
CA GLU A 258 17.30 -10.98 -5.50
C GLU A 258 16.23 -10.78 -6.58
N GLU A 259 15.09 -10.15 -6.23
CA GLU A 259 13.99 -9.86 -7.16
C GLU A 259 14.37 -8.81 -8.23
N ARG A 260 15.48 -8.08 -8.02
CA ARG A 260 16.01 -7.04 -8.91
C ARG A 260 17.21 -7.47 -9.74
N LEU A 261 17.69 -8.70 -9.57
CA LEU A 261 18.85 -9.20 -10.31
C LEU A 261 18.46 -9.64 -11.73
N VAL A 262 19.24 -9.21 -12.70
CA VAL A 262 19.11 -9.60 -14.11
C VAL A 262 20.49 -10.00 -14.64
N PRO A 263 20.69 -11.22 -15.17
CA PRO A 263 21.99 -11.67 -15.67
C PRO A 263 22.62 -10.68 -16.65
N GLY A 264 23.90 -10.36 -16.46
CA GLY A 264 24.65 -9.45 -17.32
C GLY A 264 24.25 -7.98 -17.24
N LYS A 265 23.30 -7.62 -16.37
CA LYS A 265 22.80 -6.24 -16.21
C LYS A 265 22.65 -5.89 -14.73
N LEU A 266 22.61 -4.60 -14.46
CA LEU A 266 22.44 -4.05 -13.12
C LEU A 266 21.24 -3.09 -13.08
N ASP A 267 20.36 -3.29 -12.12
CA ASP A 267 19.29 -2.34 -11.81
C ASP A 267 19.92 -1.09 -11.15
N PRO A 268 19.64 0.14 -11.65
CA PRO A 268 20.10 1.38 -11.03
C PRO A 268 19.77 1.51 -9.55
N VAL A 269 18.65 0.96 -9.11
CA VAL A 269 18.24 0.94 -7.70
C VAL A 269 19.22 0.10 -6.86
N VAL A 270 19.61 -1.07 -7.36
CA VAL A 270 20.60 -1.95 -6.70
C VAL A 270 21.98 -1.28 -6.68
N LEU A 271 22.38 -0.62 -7.77
CA LEU A 271 23.63 0.14 -7.84
C LEU A 271 23.69 1.26 -6.80
N GLU A 272 22.59 1.99 -6.62
CA GLU A 272 22.51 3.05 -5.61
C GLU A 272 22.68 2.49 -4.19
N GLN A 273 22.06 1.35 -3.87
CA GLN A 273 22.23 0.70 -2.58
C GLN A 273 23.67 0.23 -2.36
N LEU A 274 24.30 -0.36 -3.37
CA LEU A 274 25.71 -0.77 -3.31
C LEU A 274 26.62 0.42 -3.03
N ARG A 275 26.45 1.53 -3.74
CA ARG A 275 27.22 2.76 -3.56
C ARG A 275 27.08 3.30 -2.14
N ARG A 276 25.85 3.35 -1.63
CA ARG A 276 25.54 3.83 -0.28
C ARG A 276 26.24 2.97 0.77
N GLN A 277 26.05 1.67 0.73
CA GLN A 277 26.64 0.75 1.70
C GLN A 277 28.16 0.74 1.63
N ALA A 278 28.72 0.74 0.43
CA ALA A 278 30.17 0.82 0.25
C ALA A 278 30.79 2.13 0.76
N ALA A 279 30.04 3.24 0.73
CA ALA A 279 30.49 4.51 1.30
C ALA A 279 30.42 4.53 2.84
N GLU A 280 29.47 3.81 3.44
CA GLU A 280 29.27 3.68 4.89
C GLU A 280 30.17 2.59 5.51
N ALA A 281 30.77 1.71 4.72
CA ALA A 281 31.66 0.67 5.21
C ALA A 281 32.89 1.28 5.88
N PRO A 282 33.28 0.81 7.09
CA PRO A 282 34.51 1.28 7.74
C PRO A 282 35.68 1.04 6.81
N GLY A 283 36.52 2.06 6.60
CA GLY A 283 37.71 1.95 5.77
C GLY A 283 38.64 0.84 6.32
N SER A 284 38.97 -0.10 5.45
CA SER A 284 39.97 -1.15 5.72
C SER A 284 41.36 -0.57 5.89
#